data_39f110db87afad59b1dc5c0507e2f3c0
#
_entry.id   39f110db87afad59b1dc5c0507e2f3c0
#
_cell.length_a   1.000
_cell.length_b   1.000
_cell.length_c   1.000
_cell.angle_alpha   90.00
_cell.angle_beta   90.00
_cell.angle_gamma   90.00
#
_symmetry.space_group_name_H-M   'P 1'
#
loop_
_entity.id
_entity.type
_entity.pdbx_description
1 polymer ?
#
loop_
_entity_poly.entity_id
_entity_poly.type
_entity_poly.pdbx_seq_one_letter_code
_entity_poly.pdbx_strand_id
1 'polypeptide(L)'
;KLNIKNATSSEFGSSKASVVGLMSEWMKDGKLMKGTNKDLGGTMRLGSYEARLKKDTKISKIYNSFKIEERHRHRYEVNINYKEDFENKGMIFSGLSPDNKLPEIIELKDHPWFIGVQFHPEFKSRPLAPHPLFSSFIKAAKINSKK
;
A
#
# COMPACT_ATOMS: atom_id res chain seq x y z
N LYS A 1 -0.78 0.25 16.56
CA LYS A 1 0.65 0.61 16.51
C LYS A 1 0.91 2.10 16.78
N LEU A 2 0.20 3.01 16.12
CA LEU A 2 0.47 4.45 16.21
C LEU A 2 -0.37 5.17 17.29
N ASN A 3 -1.44 4.57 17.78
CA ASN A 3 -2.41 5.19 18.72
C ASN A 3 -2.97 6.55 18.22
N ILE A 4 -3.15 6.69 16.90
CA ILE A 4 -3.76 7.87 16.32
C ILE A 4 -5.24 7.90 16.71
N LYS A 5 -5.62 8.87 17.55
CA LYS A 5 -7.02 9.06 17.94
C LYS A 5 -7.86 9.40 16.71
N ASN A 6 -9.02 8.75 16.58
CA ASN A 6 -9.97 8.96 15.48
C ASN A 6 -9.38 8.70 14.08
N ALA A 7 -8.35 7.83 13.98
CA ALA A 7 -7.83 7.39 12.69
C ALA A 7 -8.94 6.72 11.88
N THR A 8 -9.13 7.15 10.65
CA THR A 8 -10.17 6.63 9.75
C THR A 8 -9.75 6.72 8.30
N SER A 9 -10.54 6.09 7.43
CA SER A 9 -10.58 6.38 6.01
C SER A 9 -11.63 7.44 5.72
N SER A 10 -11.35 8.41 4.86
CA SER A 10 -12.35 9.38 4.40
C SER A 10 -13.50 8.74 3.62
N GLU A 11 -13.37 7.47 3.23
CA GLU A 11 -14.44 6.64 2.69
C GLU A 11 -15.63 6.49 3.64
N PHE A 12 -15.37 6.49 4.95
CA PHE A 12 -16.37 6.31 6.00
C PHE A 12 -16.82 7.63 6.65
N GLY A 13 -16.44 8.76 6.08
CA GLY A 13 -16.80 10.08 6.55
C GLY A 13 -15.61 10.99 6.84
N SER A 14 -15.88 12.27 7.11
CA SER A 14 -14.83 13.25 7.40
C SER A 14 -14.22 13.03 8.78
N SER A 15 -12.90 13.03 8.89
CA SER A 15 -12.17 13.00 10.15
C SER A 15 -10.96 13.93 10.08
N LYS A 16 -10.52 14.41 11.26
CA LYS A 16 -9.28 15.19 11.39
C LYS A 16 -8.01 14.34 11.18
N ALA A 17 -8.14 13.01 11.23
CA ALA A 17 -7.04 12.05 11.11
C ALA A 17 -7.32 11.00 10.03
N SER A 18 -7.57 11.45 8.79
CA SER A 18 -7.72 10.54 7.64
C SER A 18 -6.36 9.95 7.26
N VAL A 19 -6.12 8.70 7.68
CA VAL A 19 -4.92 7.93 7.34
C VAL A 19 -5.02 7.37 5.92
N VAL A 20 -6.24 7.15 5.46
CA VAL A 20 -6.58 6.77 4.09
C VAL A 20 -7.60 7.78 3.57
N GLY A 21 -7.47 8.22 2.34
CA GLY A 21 -8.38 9.21 1.78
C GLY A 21 -8.26 9.34 0.27
N LEU A 22 -8.97 10.30 -0.30
CA LEU A 22 -8.90 10.59 -1.74
C LEU A 22 -7.56 11.26 -2.07
N MET A 23 -6.96 10.88 -3.20
CA MET A 23 -5.68 11.44 -3.67
C MET A 23 -5.74 12.97 -3.83
N SER A 24 -6.89 13.51 -4.19
CA SER A 24 -7.12 14.95 -4.32
C SER A 24 -7.11 15.71 -2.98
N GLU A 25 -7.19 15.01 -1.85
CA GLU A 25 -7.21 15.65 -0.53
C GLU A 25 -5.83 16.09 -0.04
N TRP A 26 -4.72 15.53 -0.58
CA TRP A 26 -3.35 15.85 -0.13
C TRP A 26 -2.30 16.03 -1.23
N MET A 27 -2.65 15.90 -2.51
CA MET A 27 -1.67 15.78 -3.60
C MET A 27 -1.59 16.97 -4.55
N LYS A 28 -2.09 18.15 -4.21
CA LYS A 28 -1.88 19.35 -5.05
C LYS A 28 -0.82 20.26 -4.43
N ASP A 29 0.35 20.33 -5.08
CA ASP A 29 1.46 21.27 -4.79
C ASP A 29 1.98 21.27 -3.34
N GLY A 30 1.96 20.12 -2.66
CA GLY A 30 2.42 20.03 -1.26
C GLY A 30 1.54 20.76 -0.25
N LYS A 31 0.39 21.28 -0.67
CA LYS A 31 -0.63 21.88 0.20
C LYS A 31 -1.85 20.96 0.28
N LEU A 32 -2.36 20.80 1.50
CA LEU A 32 -3.61 20.09 1.75
C LEU A 32 -4.74 20.80 1.01
N MET A 33 -5.19 20.27 -0.11
CA MET A 33 -6.36 20.74 -0.85
C MET A 33 -7.53 19.79 -0.57
N LYS A 34 -8.60 20.31 0.00
CA LYS A 34 -9.87 19.59 0.10
C LYS A 34 -10.45 19.45 -1.31
N GLY A 35 -10.43 18.24 -1.85
CA GLY A 35 -11.13 17.92 -3.09
C GLY A 35 -12.63 18.12 -2.91
N THR A 36 -13.27 18.74 -3.89
CA THR A 36 -14.73 18.80 -3.94
C THR A 36 -15.26 17.46 -4.47
N ASN A 37 -16.39 16.98 -3.92
CA ASN A 37 -17.07 15.73 -4.32
C ASN A 37 -17.42 15.65 -5.83
N LYS A 38 -17.17 16.68 -6.62
CA LYS A 38 -17.44 16.73 -8.06
C LYS A 38 -16.32 16.09 -8.92
N ASP A 39 -15.12 15.89 -8.38
CA ASP A 39 -13.95 15.34 -9.12
C ASP A 39 -13.72 13.85 -8.89
N LEU A 40 -14.69 13.12 -8.38
CA LEU A 40 -14.57 11.70 -8.03
C LEU A 40 -14.22 10.78 -9.22
N GLY A 41 -14.50 11.19 -10.45
CA GLY A 41 -14.21 10.41 -11.66
C GLY A 41 -12.71 10.32 -12.01
N GLY A 42 -11.94 11.38 -11.71
CA GLY A 42 -10.52 11.49 -12.09
C GLY A 42 -9.51 10.91 -11.07
N THR A 43 -9.97 10.43 -9.92
CA THR A 43 -9.09 9.97 -8.82
C THR A 43 -8.95 8.45 -8.74
N MET A 44 -9.70 7.69 -9.54
CA MET A 44 -9.62 6.23 -9.53
C MET A 44 -8.37 5.74 -10.25
N ARG A 45 -7.54 4.99 -9.54
CA ARG A 45 -6.46 4.23 -10.16
C ARG A 45 -7.01 2.92 -10.71
N LEU A 46 -7.02 2.80 -12.02
CA LEU A 46 -7.53 1.63 -12.74
C LEU A 46 -6.51 1.19 -13.78
N GLY A 47 -6.12 -0.07 -13.75
CA GLY A 47 -5.15 -0.64 -14.69
C GLY A 47 -3.79 -0.95 -14.07
N SER A 48 -2.78 -1.07 -14.91
CA SER A 48 -1.41 -1.42 -14.51
C SER A 48 -0.60 -0.18 -14.13
N TYR A 49 0.04 -0.21 -12.97
CA TYR A 49 0.91 0.86 -12.49
C TYR A 49 2.23 0.29 -11.98
N GLU A 50 3.29 1.04 -12.22
CA GLU A 50 4.62 0.73 -11.74
C GLU A 50 4.75 1.05 -10.26
N ALA A 51 5.44 0.17 -9.51
CA ALA A 51 5.94 0.44 -8.17
C ALA A 51 7.43 0.15 -8.07
N ARG A 52 8.15 1.01 -7.34
CA ARG A 52 9.57 0.82 -7.00
C ARG A 52 9.69 0.21 -5.62
N LEU A 53 10.43 -0.89 -5.52
CA LEU A 53 10.59 -1.65 -4.30
C LEU A 53 11.88 -1.25 -3.56
N LYS A 54 11.76 -1.06 -2.26
CA LYS A 54 12.89 -0.77 -1.39
C LYS A 54 13.79 -2.03 -1.29
N LYS A 55 15.09 -1.84 -1.46
CA LYS A 55 16.10 -2.89 -1.36
C LYS A 55 16.07 -3.55 0.03
N ASP A 56 16.43 -4.83 0.09
CA ASP A 56 16.55 -5.64 1.31
C ASP A 56 15.25 -5.83 2.11
N THR A 57 14.10 -5.59 1.48
CA THR A 57 12.77 -5.83 2.05
C THR A 57 12.24 -7.23 1.70
N LYS A 58 11.20 -7.70 2.43
CA LYS A 58 10.54 -8.98 2.11
C LYS A 58 9.98 -8.96 0.70
N ILE A 59 9.34 -7.85 0.32
CA ILE A 59 8.72 -7.72 -0.98
C ILE A 59 9.74 -7.79 -2.13
N SER A 60 10.88 -7.11 -2.02
CA SER A 60 11.92 -7.16 -3.06
C SER A 60 12.48 -8.57 -3.25
N LYS A 61 12.58 -9.35 -2.16
CA LYS A 61 13.00 -10.76 -2.20
C LYS A 61 11.93 -11.67 -2.81
N ILE A 62 10.64 -11.43 -2.51
CA ILE A 62 9.51 -12.20 -3.05
C ILE A 62 9.43 -12.04 -4.57
N TYR A 63 9.55 -10.81 -5.06
CA TYR A 63 9.50 -10.53 -6.50
C TYR A 63 10.84 -10.73 -7.22
N ASN A 64 11.94 -10.84 -6.46
CA ASN A 64 13.31 -10.84 -7.00
C ASN A 64 13.53 -9.67 -7.97
N SER A 65 13.05 -8.49 -7.61
CA SER A 65 13.06 -7.28 -8.42
C SER A 65 12.99 -6.04 -7.54
N PHE A 66 13.43 -4.89 -8.10
CA PHE A 66 13.25 -3.56 -7.50
C PHE A 66 12.19 -2.71 -8.21
N LYS A 67 11.58 -3.27 -9.23
CA LYS A 67 10.52 -2.65 -10.01
C LYS A 67 9.48 -3.70 -10.37
N ILE A 68 8.21 -3.38 -10.13
CA ILE A 68 7.08 -4.23 -10.48
C ILE A 68 6.00 -3.41 -11.17
N GLU A 69 5.14 -4.09 -11.90
CA GLU A 69 3.90 -3.54 -12.43
C GLU A 69 2.75 -4.36 -11.89
N GLU A 70 1.80 -3.71 -11.23
CA GLU A 70 0.63 -4.39 -10.66
C GLU A 70 -0.66 -3.67 -11.00
N ARG A 71 -1.77 -4.42 -11.01
CA ARG A 71 -3.09 -3.89 -11.37
C ARG A 71 -3.80 -3.31 -10.17
N HIS A 72 -4.31 -2.10 -10.36
CA HIS A 72 -5.05 -1.32 -9.37
C HIS A 72 -6.52 -1.19 -9.76
N ARG A 73 -7.36 -1.12 -8.75
CA ARG A 73 -8.78 -0.79 -8.86
C ARG A 73 -9.24 -0.14 -7.56
N HIS A 74 -8.66 1.01 -7.21
CA HIS A 74 -9.02 1.71 -5.99
C HIS A 74 -9.03 3.22 -6.19
N ARG A 75 -9.73 3.91 -5.31
CA ARG A 75 -9.90 5.36 -5.33
C ARG A 75 -9.22 6.01 -4.14
N TYR A 76 -9.17 5.29 -3.02
CA TYR A 76 -8.59 5.76 -1.78
C TYR A 76 -7.14 5.32 -1.68
N GLU A 77 -6.29 6.22 -1.16
CA GLU A 77 -4.85 6.02 -1.02
C GLU A 77 -4.44 6.17 0.43
N VAL A 78 -3.40 5.46 0.82
CA VAL A 78 -2.75 5.68 2.11
C VAL A 78 -2.06 7.05 2.09
N ASN A 79 -2.31 7.85 3.11
CA ASN A 79 -1.72 9.19 3.22
C ASN A 79 -0.23 9.10 3.54
N ILE A 80 0.61 9.50 2.57
CA ILE A 80 2.08 9.44 2.67
C ILE A 80 2.65 10.29 3.82
N ASN A 81 1.92 11.30 4.30
CA ASN A 81 2.37 12.15 5.40
C ASN A 81 2.52 11.39 6.73
N TYR A 82 1.88 10.23 6.88
CA TYR A 82 2.07 9.35 8.05
C TYR A 82 3.25 8.38 7.91
N LYS A 83 4.00 8.42 6.81
CA LYS A 83 5.07 7.45 6.52
C LYS A 83 6.10 7.39 7.64
N GLU A 84 6.61 8.52 8.09
CA GLU A 84 7.63 8.59 9.14
C GLU A 84 7.11 8.02 10.46
N ASP A 85 5.89 8.36 10.85
CA ASP A 85 5.25 7.84 12.07
C ASP A 85 5.13 6.31 12.03
N PHE A 86 4.75 5.74 10.88
CA PHE A 86 4.66 4.31 10.68
C PHE A 86 6.03 3.64 10.72
N GLU A 87 7.04 4.21 10.04
CA GLU A 87 8.39 3.65 9.98
C GLU A 87 9.05 3.66 11.37
N ASN A 88 8.86 4.69 12.18
CA ASN A 88 9.29 4.77 13.58
C ASN A 88 8.67 3.68 14.47
N LYS A 89 7.57 3.05 14.06
CA LYS A 89 6.90 1.94 14.77
C LYS A 89 7.15 0.57 14.12
N GLY A 90 8.15 0.47 13.25
CA GLY A 90 8.59 -0.78 12.63
C GLY A 90 7.77 -1.24 11.43
N MET A 91 6.92 -0.38 10.87
CA MET A 91 6.26 -0.61 9.60
C MET A 91 7.11 0.01 8.49
N ILE A 92 7.40 -0.72 7.44
CA ILE A 92 8.24 -0.26 6.32
C ILE A 92 7.34 0.01 5.12
N PHE A 93 7.46 1.20 4.55
CA PHE A 93 6.92 1.50 3.23
C PHE A 93 7.90 0.92 2.19
N SER A 94 7.65 -0.33 1.83
CA SER A 94 8.57 -1.14 1.03
C SER A 94 8.33 -1.05 -0.48
N GLY A 95 7.24 -0.40 -0.90
CA GLY A 95 6.95 -0.07 -2.29
C GLY A 95 6.29 1.30 -2.39
N LEU A 96 6.75 2.10 -3.34
CA LEU A 96 6.23 3.44 -3.64
C LEU A 96 6.02 3.59 -5.15
N SER A 97 5.14 4.52 -5.54
CA SER A 97 5.04 4.98 -6.92
C SER A 97 6.38 5.55 -7.43
N PRO A 98 6.63 5.62 -8.76
CA PRO A 98 7.89 6.10 -9.31
C PRO A 98 8.31 7.50 -8.87
N ASP A 99 7.34 8.36 -8.56
CA ASP A 99 7.53 9.72 -8.03
C ASP A 99 7.64 9.77 -6.50
N ASN A 100 7.59 8.62 -5.81
CA ASN A 100 7.63 8.43 -4.36
C ASN A 100 6.49 9.10 -3.58
N LYS A 101 5.39 9.46 -4.23
CA LYS A 101 4.27 10.15 -3.59
C LYS A 101 3.18 9.23 -3.07
N LEU A 102 3.01 8.05 -3.68
CA LEU A 102 1.97 7.11 -3.33
C LEU A 102 2.56 5.85 -2.68
N PRO A 103 2.13 5.50 -1.45
CA PRO A 103 2.42 4.22 -0.86
C PRO A 103 1.74 3.09 -1.63
N GLU A 104 2.52 2.12 -2.07
CA GLU A 104 2.02 0.96 -2.80
C GLU A 104 2.03 -0.30 -1.93
N ILE A 105 3.07 -0.42 -1.09
CA ILE A 105 3.32 -1.61 -0.29
C ILE A 105 3.85 -1.22 1.07
N ILE A 106 3.31 -1.85 2.11
CA ILE A 106 3.81 -1.78 3.48
C ILE A 106 4.13 -3.18 3.99
N GLU A 107 5.12 -3.29 4.89
CA GLU A 107 5.42 -4.53 5.60
C GLU A 107 5.84 -4.28 7.04
N LEU A 108 5.59 -5.25 7.94
CA LEU A 108 6.15 -5.25 9.28
C LEU A 108 7.51 -5.96 9.30
N LYS A 109 8.52 -5.27 9.82
CA LYS A 109 9.89 -5.77 9.85
C LYS A 109 9.98 -7.09 10.62
N ASP A 110 9.42 -7.13 11.81
CA ASP A 110 9.58 -8.22 12.77
C ASP A 110 8.42 -9.23 12.74
N HIS A 111 7.60 -9.22 11.68
CA HIS A 111 6.54 -10.21 11.47
C HIS A 111 6.97 -11.26 10.46
N PRO A 112 6.65 -12.54 10.64
CA PRO A 112 7.01 -13.62 9.70
C PRO A 112 6.58 -13.33 8.26
N TRP A 113 5.34 -12.87 8.10
CA TRP A 113 4.80 -12.43 6.82
C TRP A 113 3.62 -11.47 7.05
N PHE A 114 3.88 -10.19 7.06
CA PHE A 114 2.87 -9.14 7.04
C PHE A 114 3.21 -8.20 5.89
N ILE A 115 2.39 -8.20 4.85
CA ILE A 115 2.51 -7.35 3.67
C ILE A 115 1.12 -6.83 3.34
N GLY A 116 0.97 -5.52 3.28
CA GLY A 116 -0.22 -4.84 2.79
C GLY A 116 0.08 -4.17 1.45
N VAL A 117 -0.84 -4.27 0.51
CA VAL A 117 -0.69 -3.71 -0.83
C VAL A 117 -1.90 -2.88 -1.24
N GLN A 118 -1.70 -1.87 -2.08
CA GLN A 118 -2.77 -1.07 -2.67
C GLN A 118 -3.32 -1.70 -3.95
N PHE A 119 -2.51 -2.47 -4.65
CA PHE A 119 -2.90 -3.18 -5.86
C PHE A 119 -3.63 -4.50 -5.55
N HIS A 120 -4.16 -5.13 -6.59
CA HIS A 120 -4.97 -6.34 -6.55
C HIS A 120 -4.21 -7.53 -7.15
N PRO A 121 -3.45 -8.30 -6.33
CA PRO A 121 -2.64 -9.41 -6.82
C PRO A 121 -3.48 -10.52 -7.46
N GLU A 122 -4.76 -10.65 -7.09
CA GLU A 122 -5.68 -11.62 -7.69
C GLU A 122 -5.90 -11.42 -9.19
N PHE A 123 -5.76 -10.19 -9.70
CA PHE A 123 -5.92 -9.91 -11.14
C PHE A 123 -4.79 -10.49 -12.00
N LYS A 124 -3.67 -10.84 -11.39
CA LYS A 124 -2.51 -11.44 -12.07
C LYS A 124 -2.25 -12.88 -11.64
N SER A 125 -3.01 -13.41 -10.67
CA SER A 125 -2.88 -14.79 -10.20
C SER A 125 -3.64 -15.77 -11.08
N ARG A 126 -3.05 -16.95 -11.31
CA ARG A 126 -3.65 -18.04 -12.09
C ARG A 126 -3.46 -19.37 -11.36
N PRO A 127 -4.33 -20.39 -11.57
CA PRO A 127 -4.22 -21.69 -10.88
C PRO A 127 -2.84 -22.36 -11.01
N LEU A 128 -2.26 -22.35 -12.20
CA LEU A 128 -0.95 -22.97 -12.46
C LEU A 128 0.24 -21.98 -12.41
N ALA A 129 -0.04 -20.69 -12.20
CA ALA A 129 0.95 -19.63 -12.05
C ALA A 129 0.47 -18.64 -10.98
N PRO A 130 0.45 -19.04 -9.70
CA PRO A 130 -0.05 -18.21 -8.63
C PRO A 130 0.82 -16.98 -8.44
N HIS A 131 0.19 -15.88 -8.07
CA HIS A 131 0.90 -14.63 -7.79
C HIS A 131 1.95 -14.84 -6.68
N PRO A 132 3.16 -14.24 -6.79
CA PRO A 132 4.27 -14.47 -5.85
C PRO A 132 3.91 -14.14 -4.40
N LEU A 133 3.05 -13.15 -4.16
CA LEU A 133 2.56 -12.84 -2.81
C LEU A 133 1.76 -14.00 -2.21
N PHE A 134 0.85 -14.62 -2.96
CA PHE A 134 0.05 -15.74 -2.47
C PHE A 134 0.94 -16.94 -2.16
N SER A 135 1.85 -17.29 -3.07
CA SER A 135 2.80 -18.37 -2.88
C SER A 135 3.66 -18.17 -1.64
N SER A 136 4.19 -16.96 -1.44
CA SER A 136 5.03 -16.62 -0.29
C SER A 136 4.24 -16.62 1.02
N PHE A 137 2.99 -16.14 1.00
CA PHE A 137 2.10 -16.17 2.16
C PHE A 137 1.84 -17.61 2.64
N ILE A 138 1.43 -18.49 1.74
CA ILE A 138 1.17 -19.91 2.05
C ILE A 138 2.45 -20.59 2.57
N LYS A 139 3.61 -20.30 1.97
CA LYS A 139 4.90 -20.81 2.44
C LYS A 139 5.21 -20.36 3.88
N ALA A 140 5.01 -19.09 4.17
CA ALA A 140 5.22 -18.55 5.52
C ALA A 140 4.23 -19.13 6.54
N ALA A 141 2.95 -19.27 6.18
CA ALA A 141 1.93 -19.88 7.02
C ALA A 141 2.28 -21.33 7.37
N LYS A 142 2.70 -22.13 6.36
CA LYS A 142 3.13 -23.52 6.56
C LYS A 142 4.36 -23.65 7.50
N ILE A 143 5.31 -22.72 7.40
CA ILE A 143 6.48 -22.70 8.30
C ILE A 143 6.04 -22.35 9.73
N ASN A 144 5.17 -21.36 9.87
CA ASN A 144 4.73 -20.89 11.19
C ASN A 144 3.78 -21.87 11.90
N SER A 145 3.01 -22.67 11.17
CA SER A 145 2.12 -23.70 11.74
C SER A 145 2.88 -24.88 12.39
N LYS A 146 4.19 -24.99 12.16
CA LYS A 146 5.05 -26.04 12.74
C LYS A 146 5.81 -25.59 13.99
N LYS A 147 5.59 -24.36 14.44
CA LYS A 147 6.11 -23.80 15.69
C LYS A 147 5.11 -23.92 16.81
#